data_d0c0952f08f211d2afe3485d35ee5f07
#
_entry.id   d0c0952f08f211d2afe3485d35ee5f07
#
_cell.length_a   1.000
_cell.length_b   1.000
_cell.length_c   1.000
_cell.angle_alpha   90.00
_cell.angle_beta   90.00
_cell.angle_gamma   90.00
#
_symmetry.space_group_name_H-M   'P 1'
#
loop_
_entity.id
_entity.type
_entity.pdbx_description
1 polymer ?
#
loop_
_entity_poly.entity_id
_entity_poly.type
_entity_poly.pdbx_seq_one_letter_code
_entity_poly.pdbx_strand_id
1 'polypeptide(L)'
;VYLLGVAIAAAVPVHGERALAREPCPNGWWADVMLGSYHVHPYRHFDEFNPGVGVECSFTPQWSAAFGYFRNSLDRPSFYGGALYTPEFAHWNWFQLGAMGGIITGYNYGQIGLGQNNRTGPVLAPAAIIRFGRFGANFILIPPIHEDRLPFTIGLQVKYHVR
;
A
#
# COMPACT_ATOMS: atom_id res chain seq x y z
N VAL A 1 -60.79 49.51 8.23
CA VAL A 1 -60.74 48.26 7.44
C VAL A 1 -59.34 47.68 7.51
N TYR A 2 -59.09 46.63 8.33
CA TYR A 2 -57.85 45.95 8.44
C TYR A 2 -57.93 44.66 7.63
N LEU A 3 -57.09 44.52 6.61
CA LEU A 3 -56.90 43.29 5.84
C LEU A 3 -55.82 42.43 6.55
N LEU A 4 -56.22 41.30 7.13
CA LEU A 4 -55.29 40.25 7.62
C LEU A 4 -54.76 39.49 6.42
N GLY A 5 -53.45 39.61 6.18
CA GLY A 5 -52.74 38.77 5.24
C GLY A 5 -52.36 37.43 5.91
N VAL A 6 -52.92 36.32 5.44
CA VAL A 6 -52.51 34.96 5.86
C VAL A 6 -51.33 34.54 5.01
N ALA A 7 -50.16 34.43 5.64
CA ALA A 7 -48.98 33.86 5.00
C ALA A 7 -49.02 32.32 5.12
N ILE A 8 -49.20 31.64 4.00
CA ILE A 8 -49.08 30.18 3.90
C ILE A 8 -47.62 29.85 3.72
N ALA A 9 -47.01 29.34 4.78
CA ALA A 9 -45.65 28.77 4.69
C ALA A 9 -45.71 27.38 4.07
N ALA A 10 -45.26 27.27 2.84
CA ALA A 10 -45.08 25.97 2.18
C ALA A 10 -43.88 25.29 2.77
N ALA A 11 -44.08 24.21 3.53
CA ALA A 11 -43.01 23.33 4.00
C ALA A 11 -42.50 22.53 2.79
N VAL A 12 -41.28 22.84 2.33
CA VAL A 12 -40.56 22.06 1.34
C VAL A 12 -40.02 20.82 2.05
N PRO A 13 -40.43 19.60 1.65
CA PRO A 13 -39.83 18.40 2.23
C PRO A 13 -38.36 18.32 1.79
N VAL A 14 -37.44 18.51 2.72
CA VAL A 14 -36.03 18.21 2.52
C VAL A 14 -35.90 16.69 2.48
N HIS A 15 -35.94 16.12 1.29
CA HIS A 15 -35.57 14.75 1.05
C HIS A 15 -34.05 14.71 1.21
N GLY A 16 -33.58 14.44 2.42
CA GLY A 16 -32.22 14.08 2.68
C GLY A 16 -31.94 12.74 1.98
N GLU A 17 -31.44 12.79 0.75
CA GLU A 17 -30.79 11.64 0.16
C GLU A 17 -29.66 11.24 1.14
N ARG A 18 -29.88 10.16 1.88
CA ARG A 18 -28.80 9.48 2.57
C ARG A 18 -27.82 9.05 1.49
N ALA A 19 -26.76 9.83 1.30
CA ALA A 19 -25.61 9.39 0.55
C ALA A 19 -25.16 8.08 1.21
N LEU A 20 -25.51 6.95 0.59
CA LEU A 20 -25.02 5.64 1.01
C LEU A 20 -23.51 5.76 0.99
N ALA A 21 -22.89 5.72 2.16
CA ALA A 21 -21.45 5.81 2.30
C ALA A 21 -20.84 4.73 1.40
N ARG A 22 -20.22 5.18 0.30
CA ARG A 22 -19.62 4.28 -0.68
C ARG A 22 -18.54 3.48 0.05
N GLU A 23 -18.60 2.17 -0.07
CA GLU A 23 -17.61 1.30 0.58
C GLU A 23 -16.19 1.73 0.17
N PRO A 24 -15.28 2.00 1.11
CA PRO A 24 -13.97 2.58 0.78
C PRO A 24 -13.09 1.64 -0.06
N CYS A 25 -13.31 0.32 0.06
CA CYS A 25 -12.55 -0.70 -0.65
C CYS A 25 -13.49 -1.64 -1.43
N PRO A 26 -14.14 -1.16 -2.51
CA PRO A 26 -15.16 -1.94 -3.23
C PRO A 26 -14.59 -3.19 -3.92
N ASN A 27 -13.27 -3.27 -4.12
CA ASN A 27 -12.58 -4.42 -4.68
C ASN A 27 -11.85 -5.27 -3.62
N GLY A 28 -12.14 -5.00 -2.35
CA GLY A 28 -11.79 -5.83 -1.21
C GLY A 28 -10.71 -5.28 -0.29
N TRP A 29 -10.71 -5.85 0.91
CA TRP A 29 -9.71 -5.67 1.95
C TRP A 29 -8.82 -6.90 2.03
N TRP A 30 -7.52 -6.67 2.17
CA TRP A 30 -6.53 -7.71 2.40
C TRP A 30 -5.81 -7.45 3.72
N ALA A 31 -5.61 -8.51 4.49
CA ALA A 31 -4.70 -8.53 5.61
C ALA A 31 -3.35 -9.07 5.12
N ASP A 32 -2.27 -8.34 5.38
CA ASP A 32 -0.93 -8.65 4.88
C ASP A 32 -0.02 -9.08 6.03
N VAL A 33 0.83 -10.07 5.77
CA VAL A 33 1.94 -10.47 6.63
C VAL A 33 3.23 -10.36 5.84
N MET A 34 4.15 -9.49 6.29
CA MET A 34 5.51 -9.45 5.77
C MET A 34 6.27 -10.65 6.32
N LEU A 35 6.89 -11.44 5.45
CA LEU A 35 7.66 -12.62 5.84
C LEU A 35 9.16 -12.34 5.86
N GLY A 36 9.67 -11.68 4.83
CA GLY A 36 11.10 -11.46 4.72
C GLY A 36 11.51 -10.76 3.44
N SER A 37 12.83 -10.61 3.30
CA SER A 37 13.46 -10.09 2.11
C SER A 37 14.70 -10.92 1.77
N TYR A 38 14.94 -11.12 0.49
CA TYR A 38 16.14 -11.75 -0.03
C TYR A 38 17.02 -10.70 -0.70
N HIS A 39 18.31 -10.64 -0.29
CA HIS A 39 19.29 -9.70 -0.80
C HIS A 39 20.25 -10.43 -1.75
N VAL A 40 20.31 -9.98 -3.01
CA VAL A 40 21.19 -10.58 -4.02
C VAL A 40 22.59 -9.98 -3.90
N HIS A 41 23.60 -10.82 -3.67
CA HIS A 41 25.01 -10.42 -3.48
C HIS A 41 25.18 -9.30 -2.45
N PRO A 42 24.76 -9.52 -1.20
CA PRO A 42 24.83 -8.48 -0.19
C PRO A 42 26.31 -8.21 0.20
N TYR A 43 26.71 -6.95 0.27
CA TYR A 43 28.06 -6.53 0.69
C TYR A 43 28.26 -6.59 2.22
N ARG A 44 27.19 -6.80 2.98
CA ARG A 44 27.18 -6.98 4.43
C ARG A 44 26.05 -7.92 4.82
N HIS A 45 26.01 -8.31 6.09
CA HIS A 45 24.88 -9.06 6.63
C HIS A 45 23.62 -8.18 6.72
N PHE A 46 22.53 -8.66 6.14
CA PHE A 46 21.18 -8.13 6.28
C PHE A 46 20.31 -9.20 6.95
N ASP A 47 19.39 -8.76 7.79
CA ASP A 47 18.38 -9.66 8.33
C ASP A 47 17.33 -9.93 7.24
N GLU A 48 17.21 -11.20 6.86
CA GLU A 48 16.25 -11.63 5.82
C GLU A 48 14.88 -11.99 6.38
N PHE A 49 14.76 -12.19 7.68
CA PHE A 49 13.50 -12.38 8.35
C PHE A 49 12.94 -11.03 8.82
N ASN A 50 11.93 -10.53 8.13
CA ASN A 50 11.35 -9.19 8.33
C ASN A 50 9.88 -9.27 8.74
N PRO A 51 9.56 -9.79 9.94
CA PRO A 51 8.18 -9.99 10.35
C PRO A 51 7.44 -8.65 10.42
N GLY A 52 6.21 -8.66 9.92
CA GLY A 52 5.37 -7.48 9.91
C GLY A 52 3.93 -7.79 9.57
N VAL A 53 3.08 -6.79 9.74
CA VAL A 53 1.66 -6.86 9.43
C VAL A 53 1.22 -5.60 8.69
N GLY A 54 0.22 -5.75 7.85
CA GLY A 54 -0.32 -4.64 7.09
C GLY A 54 -1.75 -4.89 6.63
N VAL A 55 -2.26 -3.90 5.95
CA VAL A 55 -3.57 -3.94 5.29
C VAL A 55 -3.45 -3.34 3.89
N GLU A 56 -4.18 -3.91 2.94
CA GLU A 56 -4.32 -3.39 1.59
C GLU A 56 -5.81 -3.17 1.30
N CYS A 57 -6.14 -2.01 0.78
CA CYS A 57 -7.48 -1.62 0.35
C CYS A 57 -7.49 -1.49 -1.17
N SER A 58 -8.18 -2.37 -1.86
CA SER A 58 -8.34 -2.31 -3.31
C SER A 58 -9.59 -1.47 -3.66
N PHE A 59 -9.37 -0.23 -4.13
CA PHE A 59 -10.46 0.68 -4.47
C PHE A 59 -10.84 0.64 -5.96
N THR A 60 -9.94 0.16 -6.84
CA THR A 60 -10.25 -0.23 -8.21
C THR A 60 -9.55 -1.56 -8.55
N PRO A 61 -9.86 -2.21 -9.68
CA PRO A 61 -9.12 -3.39 -10.12
C PRO A 61 -7.61 -3.15 -10.30
N GLN A 62 -7.21 -1.88 -10.61
CA GLN A 62 -5.83 -1.50 -10.87
C GLN A 62 -5.14 -0.83 -9.68
N TRP A 63 -5.87 -0.25 -8.74
CA TRP A 63 -5.31 0.56 -7.67
C TRP A 63 -5.67 0.02 -6.29
N SER A 64 -4.67 -0.13 -5.46
CA SER A 64 -4.80 -0.38 -4.03
C SER A 64 -3.98 0.62 -3.22
N ALA A 65 -4.42 0.92 -2.01
CA ALA A 65 -3.60 1.56 -0.99
C ALA A 65 -3.16 0.51 0.01
N ALA A 66 -1.91 0.57 0.45
CA ALA A 66 -1.36 -0.34 1.44
C ALA A 66 -0.68 0.44 2.57
N PHE A 67 -0.82 -0.07 3.79
CA PHE A 67 -0.19 0.47 4.98
C PHE A 67 0.20 -0.67 5.92
N GLY A 68 1.38 -0.57 6.55
CA GLY A 68 1.80 -1.61 7.48
C GLY A 68 3.04 -1.24 8.29
N TYR A 69 3.40 -2.19 9.15
CA TYR A 69 4.56 -2.18 10.01
C TYR A 69 5.36 -3.46 9.81
N PHE A 70 6.68 -3.37 9.83
CA PHE A 70 7.57 -4.52 9.80
C PHE A 70 8.92 -4.21 10.46
N ARG A 71 9.66 -5.26 10.81
CA ARG A 71 11.06 -5.15 11.21
C ARG A 71 11.93 -5.25 9.96
N ASN A 72 12.64 -4.19 9.63
CA ASN A 72 13.40 -4.12 8.38
C ASN A 72 14.72 -4.91 8.45
N SER A 73 15.39 -5.07 7.30
CA SER A 73 16.64 -5.82 7.18
C SER A 73 17.85 -5.22 7.93
N LEU A 74 17.68 -4.07 8.59
CA LEU A 74 18.64 -3.46 9.51
C LEU A 74 18.23 -3.64 10.98
N ASP A 75 17.29 -4.56 11.25
CA ASP A 75 16.74 -4.86 12.56
C ASP A 75 16.06 -3.65 13.24
N ARG A 76 15.40 -2.79 12.44
CA ARG A 76 14.74 -1.57 12.91
C ARG A 76 13.24 -1.61 12.65
N PRO A 77 12.43 -0.99 13.51
CA PRO A 77 11.01 -0.78 13.25
C PRO A 77 10.82 0.12 12.02
N SER A 78 9.94 -0.29 11.12
CA SER A 78 9.61 0.41 9.89
C SER A 78 8.11 0.43 9.67
N PHE A 79 7.59 1.59 9.28
CA PHE A 79 6.25 1.75 8.75
C PHE A 79 6.35 2.03 7.25
N TYR A 80 5.38 1.52 6.52
CA TYR A 80 5.22 1.87 5.11
C TYR A 80 3.77 2.28 4.84
N GLY A 81 3.59 3.14 3.87
CA GLY A 81 2.29 3.54 3.37
C GLY A 81 2.40 4.02 1.93
N GLY A 82 1.51 3.57 1.06
CA GLY A 82 1.59 3.90 -0.34
C GLY A 82 0.48 3.32 -1.19
N ALA A 83 0.66 3.44 -2.50
CA ALA A 83 -0.24 2.90 -3.51
C ALA A 83 0.45 1.78 -4.29
N LEU A 84 -0.32 0.77 -4.63
CA LEU A 84 0.03 -0.29 -5.55
C LEU A 84 -0.79 -0.08 -6.83
N TYR A 85 -0.12 0.01 -7.96
CA TYR A 85 -0.73 0.13 -9.27
C TYR A 85 -0.40 -1.10 -10.12
N THR A 86 -1.44 -1.74 -10.67
CA THR A 86 -1.31 -2.88 -11.58
C THR A 86 -2.11 -2.55 -12.85
N PRO A 87 -1.46 -2.17 -13.97
CA PRO A 87 -2.14 -1.83 -15.20
C PRO A 87 -2.87 -3.04 -15.79
N GLU A 88 -4.02 -2.81 -16.41
CA GLU A 88 -4.90 -3.87 -16.91
C GLU A 88 -4.22 -4.81 -17.90
N PHE A 89 -3.37 -4.28 -18.79
CA PHE A 89 -2.61 -5.08 -19.76
C PHE A 89 -1.61 -6.05 -19.10
N ALA A 90 -1.26 -5.85 -17.84
CA ALA A 90 -0.36 -6.69 -17.05
C ALA A 90 -1.11 -7.57 -16.03
N HIS A 91 -2.38 -7.85 -16.28
CA HIS A 91 -3.20 -8.78 -15.53
C HIS A 91 -3.36 -10.10 -16.31
N TRP A 92 -2.97 -11.19 -15.65
CA TRP A 92 -3.26 -12.55 -16.07
C TRP A 92 -4.11 -13.21 -14.98
N ASN A 93 -4.63 -14.36 -15.23
CA ASN A 93 -5.61 -15.03 -14.38
C ASN A 93 -5.31 -14.94 -12.85
N TRP A 94 -4.11 -15.38 -12.44
CA TRP A 94 -3.70 -15.41 -11.03
C TRP A 94 -2.46 -14.54 -10.73
N PHE A 95 -1.92 -13.88 -11.75
CA PHE A 95 -0.67 -13.13 -11.69
C PHE A 95 -0.85 -11.72 -12.27
N GLN A 96 -0.26 -10.72 -11.61
CA GLN A 96 -0.27 -9.34 -12.05
C GLN A 96 1.11 -8.73 -11.86
N LEU A 97 1.49 -7.85 -12.79
CA LEU A 97 2.66 -6.99 -12.63
C LEU A 97 2.23 -5.55 -12.40
N GLY A 98 3.02 -4.83 -11.63
CA GLY A 98 2.74 -3.45 -11.30
C GLY A 98 3.91 -2.74 -10.63
N ALA A 99 3.60 -1.68 -9.92
CA ALA A 99 4.57 -0.92 -9.14
C ALA A 99 3.94 -0.46 -7.83
N MET A 100 4.74 -0.48 -6.77
CA MET A 100 4.42 0.11 -5.47
C MET A 100 5.17 1.42 -5.32
N GLY A 101 4.44 2.49 -4.98
CA GLY A 101 5.01 3.81 -4.67
C GLY A 101 4.48 4.33 -3.35
N GLY A 102 5.35 4.95 -2.54
CA GLY A 102 4.92 5.46 -1.24
C GLY A 102 6.05 5.99 -0.39
N ILE A 103 5.86 5.90 0.91
CA ILE A 103 6.81 6.33 1.94
C ILE A 103 7.15 5.14 2.82
N ILE A 104 8.41 5.02 3.20
CA ILE A 104 8.89 4.02 4.15
C ILE A 104 9.79 4.69 5.21
N THR A 105 9.73 4.17 6.43
CA THR A 105 10.56 4.63 7.55
C THR A 105 11.61 3.60 7.95
N GLY A 106 12.53 3.96 8.85
CA GLY A 106 13.50 3.03 9.46
C GLY A 106 14.81 2.87 8.70
N TYR A 107 14.89 3.32 7.46
CA TYR A 107 16.13 3.33 6.66
C TYR A 107 16.82 4.70 6.74
N ASN A 108 18.14 4.71 6.68
CA ASN A 108 18.89 5.95 6.60
C ASN A 108 19.20 6.26 5.12
N TYR A 109 18.42 7.16 4.54
CA TYR A 109 18.50 7.54 3.13
C TYR A 109 19.84 8.20 2.76
N GLY A 110 20.49 8.91 3.69
CA GLY A 110 21.84 9.45 3.48
C GLY A 110 22.91 8.34 3.33
N GLN A 111 22.78 7.24 4.07
CA GLN A 111 23.70 6.12 3.99
C GLN A 111 23.57 5.32 2.69
N ILE A 112 22.39 5.33 2.08
CA ILE A 112 22.15 4.69 0.77
C ILE A 112 22.31 5.66 -0.41
N GLY A 113 22.76 6.90 -0.16
CA GLY A 113 23.03 7.88 -1.21
C GLY A 113 21.83 8.61 -1.77
N LEU A 114 20.67 8.53 -1.12
CA LEU A 114 19.42 9.16 -1.55
C LEU A 114 19.09 10.45 -0.76
N GLY A 115 20.05 11.30 -0.53
CA GLY A 115 19.83 12.61 0.09
C GLY A 115 20.27 12.73 1.54
N GLN A 116 19.55 13.50 2.35
CA GLN A 116 19.89 13.77 3.75
C GLN A 116 19.70 12.56 4.66
N ASN A 117 20.30 12.59 5.87
CA ASN A 117 20.18 11.53 6.89
C ASN A 117 18.77 11.41 7.50
N ASN A 118 17.75 11.37 6.66
CA ASN A 118 16.37 11.17 7.07
C ASN A 118 16.09 9.67 7.22
N ARG A 119 15.35 9.32 8.26
CA ARG A 119 14.86 7.95 8.50
C ARG A 119 13.54 7.67 7.79
N THR A 120 13.02 8.62 7.06
CA THR A 120 11.78 8.52 6.29
C THR A 120 12.04 9.02 4.89
N GLY A 121 11.62 8.27 3.89
CA GLY A 121 11.80 8.67 2.50
C GLY A 121 10.89 7.92 1.54
N PRO A 122 10.89 8.35 0.27
CA PRO A 122 10.09 7.72 -0.76
C PRO A 122 10.60 6.32 -1.10
N VAL A 123 9.69 5.47 -1.52
CA VAL A 123 9.97 4.18 -2.14
C VAL A 123 9.18 4.08 -3.44
N LEU A 124 9.84 3.59 -4.48
CA LEU A 124 9.22 3.21 -5.75
C LEU A 124 9.87 1.90 -6.18
N ALA A 125 9.06 0.86 -6.36
CA ALA A 125 9.55 -0.46 -6.68
C ALA A 125 8.57 -1.20 -7.60
N PRO A 126 9.05 -1.92 -8.63
CA PRO A 126 8.24 -2.90 -9.33
C PRO A 126 7.67 -3.93 -8.36
N ALA A 127 6.50 -4.45 -8.69
CA ALA A 127 5.82 -5.45 -7.89
C ALA A 127 5.26 -6.56 -8.78
N ALA A 128 5.37 -7.82 -8.31
CA ALA A 128 4.68 -8.95 -8.87
C ALA A 128 3.67 -9.46 -7.83
N ILE A 129 2.42 -9.61 -8.23
CA ILE A 129 1.32 -9.96 -7.36
C ILE A 129 0.72 -11.29 -7.79
N ILE A 130 0.60 -12.22 -6.87
CA ILE A 130 -0.10 -13.48 -7.06
C ILE A 130 -1.40 -13.44 -6.27
N ARG A 131 -2.51 -13.86 -6.89
CA ARG A 131 -3.82 -13.99 -6.22
C ARG A 131 -4.43 -15.33 -6.59
N PHE A 132 -4.77 -16.12 -5.58
CA PHE A 132 -5.43 -17.41 -5.75
C PHE A 132 -6.55 -17.57 -4.71
N GLY A 133 -7.78 -17.40 -5.15
CA GLY A 133 -8.93 -17.39 -4.26
C GLY A 133 -8.82 -16.28 -3.21
N ARG A 134 -8.81 -16.66 -1.92
CA ARG A 134 -8.67 -15.72 -0.81
C ARG A 134 -7.21 -15.48 -0.39
N PHE A 135 -6.25 -16.13 -0.99
CA PHE A 135 -4.83 -16.00 -0.68
C PHE A 135 -4.11 -15.23 -1.78
N GLY A 136 -3.04 -14.57 -1.41
CA GLY A 136 -2.18 -13.89 -2.35
C GLY A 136 -0.78 -13.67 -1.79
N ALA A 137 0.10 -13.17 -2.66
CA ALA A 137 1.44 -12.75 -2.29
C ALA A 137 1.84 -11.52 -3.13
N ASN A 138 2.56 -10.60 -2.51
CA ASN A 138 3.22 -9.48 -3.17
C ASN A 138 4.74 -9.70 -3.08
N PHE A 139 5.40 -9.67 -4.23
CA PHE A 139 6.86 -9.62 -4.37
C PHE A 139 7.23 -8.20 -4.74
N ILE A 140 7.92 -7.50 -3.85
CA ILE A 140 8.38 -6.12 -4.06
C ILE A 140 9.84 -6.18 -4.47
N LEU A 141 10.15 -5.70 -5.67
CA LEU A 141 11.47 -5.79 -6.29
C LEU A 141 12.19 -4.46 -6.12
N ILE A 142 13.05 -4.33 -5.12
CA ILE A 142 13.79 -3.10 -4.83
C ILE A 142 15.08 -3.12 -5.66
N PRO A 143 15.22 -2.21 -6.66
CA PRO A 143 16.41 -2.17 -7.50
C PRO A 143 17.65 -1.76 -6.68
N PRO A 144 18.84 -2.18 -7.10
CA PRO A 144 20.07 -1.79 -6.43
C PRO A 144 20.31 -0.29 -6.58
N ILE A 145 20.78 0.33 -5.48
CA ILE A 145 21.19 1.74 -5.47
C ILE A 145 22.64 1.77 -5.00
N HIS A 146 23.56 2.08 -5.91
CA HIS A 146 24.99 1.92 -5.69
C HIS A 146 25.32 0.51 -5.17
N GLU A 147 26.06 -0.26 -5.93
CA GLU A 147 26.29 -1.70 -5.70
C GLU A 147 26.76 -2.05 -4.28
N ASP A 148 27.48 -1.12 -3.63
CA ASP A 148 28.03 -1.22 -2.28
C ASP A 148 27.11 -0.67 -1.17
N ARG A 149 25.86 -0.25 -1.46
CA ARG A 149 24.98 0.40 -0.47
C ARG A 149 23.61 -0.23 -0.32
N LEU A 150 22.94 -0.54 -1.41
CA LEU A 150 21.66 -1.23 -1.42
C LEU A 150 21.70 -2.31 -2.50
N PRO A 151 21.79 -3.60 -2.15
CA PRO A 151 21.72 -4.69 -3.12
C PRO A 151 20.33 -4.82 -3.71
N PHE A 152 20.21 -5.48 -4.87
CA PHE A 152 18.90 -5.87 -5.36
C PHE A 152 18.18 -6.72 -4.31
N THR A 153 16.99 -6.33 -3.94
CA THR A 153 16.25 -6.95 -2.83
C THR A 153 14.86 -7.35 -3.28
N ILE A 154 14.45 -8.55 -2.90
CA ILE A 154 13.10 -9.07 -3.13
C ILE A 154 12.40 -9.17 -1.78
N GLY A 155 11.42 -8.31 -1.54
CA GLY A 155 10.55 -8.38 -0.35
C GLY A 155 9.36 -9.29 -0.62
N LEU A 156 8.95 -10.10 0.36
CA LEU A 156 7.83 -11.01 0.30
C LEU A 156 6.78 -10.68 1.36
N GLN A 157 5.56 -10.42 0.89
CA GLN A 157 4.35 -10.36 1.71
C GLN A 157 3.39 -11.46 1.27
N VAL A 158 2.77 -12.15 2.23
CA VAL A 158 1.59 -12.98 1.97
C VAL A 158 0.36 -12.23 2.43
N LYS A 159 -0.77 -12.45 1.76
CA LYS A 159 -2.00 -11.73 2.06
C LYS A 159 -3.23 -12.62 2.01
N TYR A 160 -4.22 -12.24 2.82
CA TYR A 160 -5.51 -12.91 2.90
C TYR A 160 -6.64 -11.91 2.62
N HIS A 161 -7.54 -12.27 1.71
CA HIS A 161 -8.72 -11.48 1.36
C HIS A 161 -9.76 -11.59 2.47
N VAL A 162 -9.98 -10.50 3.18
CA VAL A 162 -10.88 -10.46 4.34
C VAL A 162 -12.32 -10.27 3.87
N ARG A 163 -12.51 -9.38 2.87
CA ARG A 163 -13.83 -9.01 2.35
C ARG A 163 -13.73 -8.48 0.92
#